data_385a494dcfd70442f96b96241db17c5f
#
_entry.id   385a494dcfd70442f96b96241db17c5f
#
_cell.length_a   1.000
_cell.length_b   1.000
_cell.length_c   1.000
_cell.angle_alpha   90.00
_cell.angle_beta   90.00
_cell.angle_gamma   90.00
#
_symmetry.space_group_name_H-M   'P 1'
#
loop_
_entity.id
_entity.type
_entity.pdbx_description
1 polymer ?
#
loop_
_entity_poly.entity_id
_entity_poly.type
_entity_poly.pdbx_seq_one_letter_code
_entity_poly.pdbx_strand_id
1 'polypeptide(L)'
;GGLRNRIIYEVNVGFSEHGDEIKGSFYLVTNGGEREIPYSLRVQAGDSGEVLGNLKTPRDFGLLAKKDLEKALRMFEYQDFTEAPFMQDSRVRTIYDGLKGRAGRRNLLEEFLVALQVKEPVKLTLETGTRIYENLTGIAEDYIDIAAGTWGYVSADITVDAPFIEPGTFRI
;
A
#
# COMPACT_ATOMS: atom_id res chain seq x y z
N GLY A 1 -0.66 7.05 -38.09
CA GLY A 1 -0.84 6.51 -36.73
C GLY A 1 -0.62 7.62 -35.72
N GLY A 2 -1.68 8.03 -35.00
CA GLY A 2 -1.57 9.06 -33.97
C GLY A 2 -0.83 8.52 -32.75
N LEU A 3 -0.05 9.37 -32.09
CA LEU A 3 0.54 9.10 -30.78
C LEU A 3 -0.58 9.02 -29.75
N ARG A 4 -0.66 7.88 -29.03
CA ARG A 4 -1.58 7.70 -27.91
C ARG A 4 -0.85 8.04 -26.62
N ASN A 5 -1.38 9.01 -25.89
CA ASN A 5 -0.91 9.35 -24.55
C ASN A 5 -1.98 8.95 -23.53
N ARG A 6 -1.58 8.56 -22.33
CA ARG A 6 -2.46 8.13 -21.24
C ARG A 6 -2.25 9.06 -20.05
N ILE A 7 -3.36 9.53 -19.50
CA ILE A 7 -3.38 10.22 -18.21
C ILE A 7 -3.76 9.18 -17.16
N ILE A 8 -2.92 9.04 -16.14
CA ILE A 8 -3.18 8.15 -15.01
C ILE A 8 -3.58 9.05 -13.84
N TYR A 9 -4.64 8.69 -13.16
CA TYR A 9 -5.10 9.40 -11.97
C TYR A 9 -5.58 8.40 -10.92
N GLU A 10 -5.52 8.80 -9.67
CA GLU A 10 -6.04 8.05 -8.54
C GLU A 10 -7.32 8.70 -8.03
N VAL A 11 -8.28 7.88 -7.64
CA VAL A 11 -9.53 8.32 -7.02
C VAL A 11 -9.54 7.87 -5.58
N ASN A 12 -9.52 8.83 -4.65
CA ASN A 12 -9.68 8.56 -3.23
C ASN A 12 -11.14 8.86 -2.83
N VAL A 13 -11.89 7.82 -2.57
CA VAL A 13 -13.31 7.91 -2.14
C VAL A 13 -13.49 7.82 -0.63
N GLY A 14 -12.41 7.89 0.14
CA GLY A 14 -12.43 7.73 1.61
C GLY A 14 -13.25 8.77 2.38
N PHE A 15 -13.72 9.83 1.70
CA PHE A 15 -14.58 10.88 2.26
C PHE A 15 -16.01 10.86 1.68
N SER A 16 -16.33 9.85 0.87
CA SER A 16 -17.61 9.76 0.17
C SER A 16 -18.46 8.65 0.76
N GLU A 17 -19.76 8.90 0.85
CA GLU A 17 -20.73 7.91 1.31
C GLU A 17 -21.19 6.99 0.15
N HIS A 18 -21.70 5.82 0.52
CA HIS A 18 -22.30 4.92 -0.46
C HIS A 18 -23.50 5.60 -1.14
N GLY A 19 -23.48 5.57 -2.47
CA GLY A 19 -24.54 6.21 -3.29
C GLY A 19 -24.17 7.61 -3.78
N ASP A 20 -23.10 8.20 -3.26
CA ASP A 20 -22.66 9.50 -3.71
C ASP A 20 -22.31 9.50 -5.19
N GLU A 21 -22.70 10.57 -5.86
CA GLU A 21 -22.30 10.87 -7.23
C GLU A 21 -21.42 12.12 -7.24
N ILE A 22 -20.15 11.92 -7.53
CA ILE A 22 -19.13 12.97 -7.60
C ILE A 22 -18.94 13.35 -9.06
N LYS A 23 -19.19 14.60 -9.40
CA LYS A 23 -18.98 15.15 -10.75
C LYS A 23 -17.90 16.19 -10.74
N GLY A 24 -17.13 16.23 -11.81
CA GLY A 24 -16.08 17.22 -12.01
C GLY A 24 -15.51 17.14 -13.41
N SER A 25 -14.44 17.87 -13.64
CA SER A 25 -13.79 17.91 -14.94
C SER A 25 -12.27 17.98 -14.78
N PHE A 26 -11.57 17.28 -15.67
CA PHE A 26 -10.15 17.52 -15.88
C PHE A 26 -10.00 18.62 -16.94
N TYR A 27 -9.17 19.60 -16.67
CA TYR A 27 -8.84 20.66 -17.61
C TYR A 27 -7.45 20.40 -18.19
N LEU A 28 -7.40 20.12 -19.48
CA LEU A 28 -6.16 19.91 -20.19
C LEU A 28 -5.80 21.18 -20.96
N VAL A 29 -4.71 21.84 -20.57
CA VAL A 29 -4.17 23.01 -21.25
C VAL A 29 -2.96 22.57 -22.08
N THR A 30 -3.02 22.83 -23.38
CA THR A 30 -1.96 22.44 -24.32
C THR A 30 -1.66 23.61 -25.30
N ASN A 31 -0.59 23.49 -26.07
CA ASN A 31 -0.31 24.39 -27.19
C ASN A 31 -1.35 24.29 -28.31
N GLY A 32 -2.20 23.30 -28.33
CA GLY A 32 -3.35 23.12 -29.22
C GLY A 32 -4.67 23.64 -28.65
N GLY A 33 -4.64 24.34 -27.51
CA GLY A 33 -5.79 24.91 -26.82
C GLY A 33 -6.17 24.13 -25.54
N GLU A 34 -7.30 24.52 -24.98
CA GLU A 34 -7.85 23.96 -23.77
C GLU A 34 -8.92 22.90 -24.09
N ARG A 35 -8.96 21.87 -23.28
CA ARG A 35 -9.97 20.81 -23.35
C ARG A 35 -10.47 20.48 -21.94
N GLU A 36 -11.78 20.41 -21.82
CA GLU A 36 -12.45 19.93 -20.63
C GLU A 36 -12.87 18.47 -20.86
N ILE A 37 -12.55 17.63 -19.88
CA ILE A 37 -12.90 16.21 -19.88
C ILE A 37 -13.76 15.98 -18.62
N PRO A 38 -15.10 15.99 -18.75
CA PRO A 38 -15.98 15.77 -17.62
C PRO A 38 -15.89 14.33 -17.13
N TYR A 39 -16.02 14.13 -15.81
CA TYR A 39 -16.16 12.81 -15.21
C TYR A 39 -17.35 12.78 -14.26
N SER A 40 -17.94 11.60 -14.12
CA SER A 40 -18.92 11.28 -13.08
C SER A 40 -18.49 9.97 -12.44
N LEU A 41 -18.35 10.00 -11.13
CA LEU A 41 -18.00 8.85 -10.30
C LEU A 41 -19.19 8.56 -9.41
N ARG A 42 -19.64 7.31 -9.38
CA ARG A 42 -20.64 6.85 -8.42
C ARG A 42 -19.96 5.92 -7.42
N VAL A 43 -20.06 6.29 -6.15
CA VAL A 43 -19.59 5.46 -5.05
C VAL A 43 -20.59 4.32 -4.87
N GLN A 44 -20.19 3.12 -5.24
CA GLN A 44 -20.98 1.91 -5.01
C GLN A 44 -20.39 1.13 -3.85
N ALA A 45 -21.27 0.57 -2.99
CA ALA A 45 -20.82 -0.48 -2.09
C ALA A 45 -20.27 -1.61 -2.96
N GLY A 46 -18.97 -1.78 -2.96
CA GLY A 46 -18.38 -3.01 -3.47
C GLY A 46 -18.84 -4.19 -2.59
N ASP A 47 -18.38 -5.40 -2.91
CA ASP A 47 -18.62 -6.62 -2.10
C ASP A 47 -18.07 -6.52 -0.65
N SER A 48 -17.69 -5.31 -0.21
CA SER A 48 -17.03 -5.06 1.07
C SER A 48 -17.95 -5.42 2.25
N GLY A 49 -19.23 -5.11 2.18
CA GLY A 49 -20.18 -5.41 3.25
C GLY A 49 -20.38 -6.93 3.47
N GLU A 50 -20.51 -7.69 2.39
CA GLU A 50 -20.62 -9.15 2.47
C GLU A 50 -19.30 -9.76 2.94
N VAL A 51 -18.18 -9.27 2.43
CA VAL A 51 -16.84 -9.74 2.85
C VAL A 51 -16.58 -9.38 4.31
N LEU A 52 -16.93 -8.16 4.77
CA LEU A 52 -16.81 -7.76 6.18
C LEU A 52 -17.62 -8.68 7.09
N GLY A 53 -18.85 -8.99 6.73
CA GLY A 53 -19.72 -9.91 7.49
C GLY A 53 -19.15 -11.33 7.63
N ASN A 54 -18.29 -11.75 6.72
CA ASN A 54 -17.62 -13.04 6.74
C ASN A 54 -16.33 -13.06 7.56
N LEU A 55 -15.79 -11.91 7.98
CA LEU A 55 -14.61 -11.80 8.83
C LEU A 55 -15.01 -11.97 10.30
N LYS A 56 -15.12 -13.22 10.75
CA LYS A 56 -15.57 -13.56 12.11
C LYS A 56 -14.44 -13.51 13.14
N THR A 57 -13.22 -13.76 12.71
CA THR A 57 -12.03 -13.81 13.57
C THR A 57 -10.90 -12.96 12.98
N PRO A 58 -9.94 -12.49 13.81
CA PRO A 58 -8.72 -11.86 13.31
C PRO A 58 -7.97 -12.71 12.28
N ARG A 59 -8.03 -14.03 12.43
CA ARG A 59 -7.40 -14.97 11.50
C ARG A 59 -8.02 -14.92 10.11
N ASP A 60 -9.33 -14.71 9.99
CA ASP A 60 -10.00 -14.59 8.69
C ASP A 60 -9.49 -13.37 7.95
N PHE A 61 -9.31 -12.24 8.66
CA PHE A 61 -8.72 -11.04 8.10
C PHE A 61 -7.25 -11.25 7.71
N GLY A 62 -6.46 -11.95 8.55
CA GLY A 62 -5.09 -12.33 8.23
C GLY A 62 -4.98 -13.19 6.98
N LEU A 63 -5.89 -14.15 6.78
CA LEU A 63 -5.94 -14.99 5.57
C LEU A 63 -6.32 -14.18 4.33
N LEU A 64 -7.27 -13.25 4.46
CA LEU A 64 -7.61 -12.32 3.39
C LEU A 64 -6.39 -11.48 3.00
N ALA A 65 -5.70 -10.88 3.98
CA ALA A 65 -4.54 -10.05 3.74
C ALA A 65 -3.38 -10.83 3.08
N LYS A 66 -3.18 -12.08 3.47
CA LYS A 66 -2.19 -12.96 2.85
C LYS A 66 -2.52 -13.28 1.39
N LYS A 67 -3.80 -13.42 1.07
CA LYS A 67 -4.28 -13.75 -0.28
C LYS A 67 -4.30 -12.52 -1.19
N ASP A 68 -4.73 -11.39 -0.67
CA ASP A 68 -4.94 -10.14 -1.41
C ASP A 68 -4.72 -8.95 -0.46
N LEU A 69 -3.46 -8.50 -0.38
CA LEU A 69 -3.05 -7.43 0.53
C LEU A 69 -3.72 -6.09 0.17
N GLU A 70 -3.89 -5.81 -1.12
CA GLU A 70 -4.54 -4.57 -1.58
C GLU A 70 -6.04 -4.55 -1.23
N LYS A 71 -6.71 -5.69 -1.32
CA LYS A 71 -8.09 -5.82 -0.88
C LYS A 71 -8.20 -5.63 0.63
N ALA A 72 -7.31 -6.24 1.39
CA ALA A 72 -7.28 -6.07 2.85
C ALA A 72 -7.00 -4.63 3.25
N LEU A 73 -6.11 -3.93 2.52
CA LEU A 73 -5.81 -2.52 2.75
C LEU A 73 -7.06 -1.64 2.52
N ARG A 74 -7.75 -1.84 1.40
CA ARG A 74 -9.00 -1.11 1.12
C ARG A 74 -10.05 -1.35 2.20
N MET A 75 -10.17 -2.58 2.70
CA MET A 75 -11.10 -2.91 3.78
C MET A 75 -10.70 -2.29 5.11
N PHE A 76 -9.41 -2.31 5.44
CA PHE A 76 -8.85 -1.70 6.66
C PHE A 76 -9.15 -0.19 6.76
N GLU A 77 -9.22 0.47 5.60
CA GLU A 77 -9.52 1.90 5.48
C GLU A 77 -11.01 2.19 5.30
N TYR A 78 -11.80 1.18 5.09
CA TYR A 78 -13.22 1.34 4.88
C TYR A 78 -13.90 1.85 6.16
N GLN A 79 -14.82 2.80 6.00
CA GLN A 79 -15.49 3.44 7.14
C GLN A 79 -16.14 2.42 8.07
N ASP A 80 -16.77 1.40 7.50
CA ASP A 80 -17.51 0.38 8.25
C ASP A 80 -16.62 -0.81 8.66
N PHE A 81 -15.29 -0.73 8.52
CA PHE A 81 -14.38 -1.81 8.93
C PHE A 81 -14.59 -2.23 10.39
N THR A 82 -14.94 -1.27 11.22
CA THR A 82 -15.23 -1.48 12.64
C THR A 82 -16.53 -2.24 12.91
N GLU A 83 -17.38 -2.45 11.90
CA GLU A 83 -18.59 -3.26 11.98
C GLU A 83 -18.34 -4.74 11.73
N ALA A 84 -17.13 -5.09 11.24
CA ALA A 84 -16.77 -6.49 11.06
C ALA A 84 -16.93 -7.27 12.38
N PRO A 85 -17.45 -8.51 12.36
CA PRO A 85 -17.69 -9.29 13.57
C PRO A 85 -16.47 -9.43 14.49
N PHE A 86 -15.28 -9.60 13.96
CA PHE A 86 -14.06 -9.71 14.75
C PHE A 86 -13.65 -8.38 15.43
N MET A 87 -14.12 -7.24 14.94
CA MET A 87 -13.86 -5.92 15.50
C MET A 87 -14.74 -5.63 16.73
N GLN A 88 -15.71 -6.50 17.05
CA GLN A 88 -16.50 -6.42 18.27
C GLN A 88 -15.71 -6.84 19.53
N ASP A 89 -14.57 -7.50 19.35
CA ASP A 89 -13.63 -7.76 20.42
C ASP A 89 -12.97 -6.45 20.87
N SER A 90 -13.09 -6.11 22.14
CA SER A 90 -12.56 -4.86 22.71
C SER A 90 -11.04 -4.73 22.58
N ARG A 91 -10.30 -5.84 22.62
CA ARG A 91 -8.85 -5.87 22.44
C ARG A 91 -8.50 -5.51 20.99
N VAL A 92 -9.18 -6.12 20.03
CA VAL A 92 -8.98 -5.84 18.61
C VAL A 92 -9.30 -4.37 18.30
N ARG A 93 -10.41 -3.89 18.85
CA ARG A 93 -10.84 -2.50 18.69
C ARG A 93 -9.82 -1.51 19.25
N THR A 94 -9.30 -1.76 20.46
CA THR A 94 -8.27 -0.92 21.08
C THR A 94 -7.01 -0.85 20.24
N ILE A 95 -6.56 -1.97 19.66
CA ILE A 95 -5.39 -2.00 18.77
C ILE A 95 -5.66 -1.11 17.54
N TYR A 96 -6.81 -1.29 16.88
CA TYR A 96 -7.19 -0.51 15.71
C TYR A 96 -7.26 0.99 16.01
N ASP A 97 -7.94 1.38 17.08
CA ASP A 97 -8.10 2.78 17.48
C ASP A 97 -6.74 3.44 17.82
N GLY A 98 -5.79 2.69 18.34
CA GLY A 98 -4.42 3.14 18.59
C GLY A 98 -3.60 3.39 17.33
N LEU A 99 -4.00 2.80 16.21
CA LEU A 99 -3.37 2.99 14.90
C LEU A 99 -4.06 4.08 14.07
N LYS A 100 -5.33 4.31 14.31
CA LYS A 100 -6.16 5.24 13.54
C LYS A 100 -5.60 6.66 13.60
N GLY A 101 -5.52 7.31 12.45
CA GLY A 101 -5.03 8.69 12.33
C GLY A 101 -3.52 8.85 12.23
N ARG A 102 -2.75 7.76 12.30
CA ARG A 102 -1.31 7.79 12.02
C ARG A 102 -1.05 7.75 10.51
N ALA A 103 0.10 8.27 10.08
CA ALA A 103 0.52 8.24 8.69
C ALA A 103 1.07 6.85 8.29
N GLY A 104 1.00 6.52 6.98
CA GLY A 104 1.63 5.30 6.46
C GLY A 104 0.68 4.11 6.37
N ARG A 105 -0.34 4.20 5.53
CA ARG A 105 -1.45 3.24 5.35
C ARG A 105 -1.03 1.76 5.33
N ARG A 106 -0.04 1.41 4.51
CA ARG A 106 0.45 0.02 4.40
C ARG A 106 1.17 -0.43 5.67
N ASN A 107 1.96 0.44 6.27
CA ASN A 107 2.64 0.14 7.53
C ASN A 107 1.63 -0.07 8.67
N LEU A 108 0.54 0.71 8.71
CA LEU A 108 -0.51 0.55 9.72
C LEU A 108 -1.24 -0.79 9.59
N LEU A 109 -1.53 -1.24 8.38
CA LEU A 109 -2.09 -2.57 8.14
C LEU A 109 -1.12 -3.65 8.63
N GLU A 110 0.18 -3.53 8.34
CA GLU A 110 1.20 -4.46 8.83
C GLU A 110 1.26 -4.48 10.36
N GLU A 111 1.33 -3.31 11.00
CA GLU A 111 1.31 -3.21 12.47
C GLU A 111 0.06 -3.85 13.07
N PHE A 112 -1.10 -3.64 12.45
CA PHE A 112 -2.36 -4.22 12.90
C PHE A 112 -2.34 -5.76 12.82
N LEU A 113 -1.93 -6.32 11.68
CA LEU A 113 -1.84 -7.77 11.49
C LEU A 113 -0.87 -8.44 12.47
N VAL A 114 0.25 -7.78 12.76
CA VAL A 114 1.24 -8.26 13.74
C VAL A 114 0.69 -8.16 15.16
N ALA A 115 0.04 -7.03 15.52
CA ALA A 115 -0.55 -6.84 16.84
C ALA A 115 -1.68 -7.83 17.14
N LEU A 116 -2.43 -8.23 16.10
CA LEU A 116 -3.43 -9.30 16.17
C LEU A 116 -2.82 -10.71 16.23
N GLN A 117 -1.51 -10.85 16.10
CA GLN A 117 -0.79 -12.12 16.07
C GLN A 117 -1.24 -13.06 14.93
N VAL A 118 -1.76 -12.50 13.85
CA VAL A 118 -2.15 -13.24 12.63
C VAL A 118 -1.06 -13.23 11.56
N LYS A 119 0.00 -12.47 11.81
CA LYS A 119 1.18 -12.33 10.96
C LYS A 119 2.43 -12.14 11.82
N GLU A 120 3.53 -12.71 11.40
CA GLU A 120 4.83 -12.40 11.99
C GLU A 120 5.40 -11.11 11.38
N PRO A 121 6.16 -10.33 12.16
CA PRO A 121 6.89 -9.17 11.62
C PRO A 121 7.79 -9.59 10.46
N VAL A 122 7.90 -8.72 9.46
CA VAL A 122 8.81 -8.98 8.34
C VAL A 122 10.25 -9.00 8.85
N LYS A 123 10.96 -10.07 8.56
CA LYS A 123 12.40 -10.19 8.79
C LYS A 123 13.10 -10.12 7.45
N LEU A 124 14.03 -9.19 7.33
CA LEU A 124 14.87 -9.09 6.15
C LEU A 124 16.14 -9.89 6.38
N THR A 125 16.52 -10.66 5.38
CA THR A 125 17.81 -11.31 5.28
C THR A 125 18.61 -10.60 4.21
N LEU A 126 19.80 -10.15 4.57
CA LEU A 126 20.70 -9.43 3.68
C LEU A 126 21.86 -10.32 3.31
N GLU A 127 22.25 -10.29 2.06
CA GLU A 127 23.57 -10.77 1.68
C GLU A 127 24.62 -9.82 2.30
N THR A 128 25.45 -10.36 3.16
CA THR A 128 26.53 -9.60 3.79
C THR A 128 27.88 -10.04 3.22
N GLY A 129 28.76 -9.09 2.96
CA GLY A 129 30.08 -9.42 2.44
C GLY A 129 30.88 -8.17 2.09
N THR A 130 32.19 -8.37 1.94
CA THR A 130 33.10 -7.34 1.43
C THR A 130 33.13 -7.44 -0.09
N ARG A 131 32.90 -6.33 -0.76
CA ARG A 131 33.10 -6.19 -2.20
C ARG A 131 34.48 -5.54 -2.42
N ILE A 132 35.29 -6.14 -3.27
CA ILE A 132 36.63 -5.63 -3.59
C ILE A 132 36.65 -5.36 -5.09
N TYR A 133 36.93 -4.12 -5.45
CA TYR A 133 37.05 -3.70 -6.84
C TYR A 133 38.51 -3.31 -7.08
N GLU A 134 39.24 -4.14 -7.84
CA GLU A 134 40.63 -3.87 -8.19
C GLU A 134 40.69 -3.20 -9.58
N ASN A 135 41.55 -2.20 -9.70
CA ASN A 135 41.81 -1.49 -10.97
C ASN A 135 40.54 -0.89 -11.61
N LEU A 136 39.60 -0.41 -10.80
CA LEU A 136 38.39 0.22 -11.28
C LEU A 136 38.71 1.52 -12.04
N THR A 137 38.46 1.55 -13.35
CA THR A 137 38.73 2.71 -14.24
C THR A 137 37.49 3.46 -14.68
N GLY A 138 36.30 3.09 -14.18
CA GLY A 138 35.02 3.66 -14.54
C GLY A 138 33.95 3.35 -13.51
N ILE A 139 32.67 3.40 -13.93
CA ILE A 139 31.55 3.05 -13.11
C ILE A 139 31.42 1.53 -13.05
N ALA A 140 31.33 0.97 -11.84
CA ALA A 140 30.92 -0.40 -11.62
C ALA A 140 29.50 -0.42 -11.04
N GLU A 141 28.67 -1.29 -11.55
CA GLU A 141 27.34 -1.58 -10.98
C GLU A 141 27.40 -2.93 -10.27
N ASP A 142 26.86 -2.98 -9.07
CA ASP A 142 26.77 -4.20 -8.28
C ASP A 142 25.44 -4.20 -7.51
N TYR A 143 25.10 -5.32 -6.90
CA TYR A 143 23.84 -5.48 -6.18
C TYR A 143 24.04 -6.22 -4.85
N ILE A 144 23.12 -6.01 -3.94
CA ILE A 144 23.01 -6.73 -2.68
C ILE A 144 21.65 -7.41 -2.67
N ASP A 145 21.65 -8.73 -2.50
CA ASP A 145 20.41 -9.48 -2.39
C ASP A 145 19.76 -9.27 -1.03
N ILE A 146 18.48 -8.91 -1.06
CA ILE A 146 17.64 -8.72 0.12
C ILE A 146 16.43 -9.62 -0.02
N ALA A 147 16.25 -10.53 0.92
CA ALA A 147 15.11 -11.42 0.96
C ALA A 147 14.20 -11.10 2.14
N ALA A 148 12.89 -11.08 1.90
CA ALA A 148 11.89 -11.00 2.95
C ALA A 148 11.53 -12.41 3.43
N GLY A 149 11.63 -12.66 4.74
CA GLY A 149 11.33 -13.96 5.34
C GLY A 149 9.83 -14.26 5.49
N THR A 150 8.95 -13.29 5.19
CA THR A 150 7.50 -13.44 5.27
C THR A 150 6.82 -12.52 4.25
N TRP A 151 5.54 -12.77 4.00
CA TRP A 151 4.72 -11.95 3.13
C TRP A 151 4.39 -10.58 3.75
N GLY A 152 4.00 -9.62 2.92
CA GLY A 152 3.48 -8.32 3.34
C GLY A 152 4.27 -7.15 2.77
N TYR A 153 3.96 -5.97 3.28
CA TYR A 153 4.59 -4.74 2.82
C TYR A 153 5.91 -4.51 3.55
N VAL A 154 6.93 -4.20 2.77
CA VAL A 154 8.24 -3.79 3.27
C VAL A 154 8.54 -2.39 2.75
N SER A 155 8.98 -1.53 3.64
CA SER A 155 9.56 -0.23 3.31
C SER A 155 10.94 -0.16 3.92
N ALA A 156 11.93 0.22 3.13
CA ALA A 156 13.30 0.41 3.59
C ALA A 156 13.91 1.65 2.96
N ASP A 157 14.64 2.40 3.77
CA ASP A 157 15.46 3.51 3.32
C ASP A 157 16.91 3.04 3.23
N ILE A 158 17.53 3.30 2.09
CA ILE A 158 18.93 2.98 1.87
C ILE A 158 19.75 4.26 2.04
N THR A 159 20.67 4.23 2.99
CA THR A 159 21.64 5.31 3.20
C THR A 159 23.04 4.80 2.97
N VAL A 160 23.87 5.64 2.38
CA VAL A 160 25.30 5.34 2.10
C VAL A 160 26.14 6.44 2.73
N ASP A 161 27.19 6.05 3.43
CA ASP A 161 28.11 6.96 4.11
C ASP A 161 29.29 7.41 3.22
N ALA A 162 29.38 6.85 2.02
CA ALA A 162 30.45 7.15 1.06
C ALA A 162 29.95 7.99 -0.11
N PRO A 163 30.54 9.15 -0.40
CA PRO A 163 30.05 10.10 -1.41
C PRO A 163 30.21 9.61 -2.86
N PHE A 164 30.96 8.52 -3.08
CA PHE A 164 31.21 7.93 -4.39
C PHE A 164 30.33 6.70 -4.68
N ILE A 165 29.41 6.36 -3.76
CA ILE A 165 28.43 5.29 -3.96
C ILE A 165 27.05 5.93 -4.09
N GLU A 166 26.36 5.62 -5.18
CA GLU A 166 25.00 6.04 -5.41
C GLU A 166 24.05 4.83 -5.23
N PRO A 167 23.16 4.87 -4.24
CA PRO A 167 22.20 3.78 -4.07
C PRO A 167 21.20 3.79 -5.24
N GLY A 168 20.99 2.64 -5.83
CA GLY A 168 20.00 2.40 -6.85
C GLY A 168 18.59 2.24 -6.28
N THR A 169 17.69 1.68 -7.09
CA THR A 169 16.33 1.39 -6.67
C THR A 169 16.23 0.10 -5.87
N PHE A 170 15.51 0.16 -4.76
CA PHE A 170 15.13 -0.99 -3.98
C PHE A 170 13.86 -1.64 -4.58
N ARG A 171 13.91 -2.95 -4.81
CA ARG A 171 12.77 -3.75 -5.25
C ARG A 171 12.69 -5.01 -4.39
N ILE A 172 11.56 -5.23 -3.75
CA ILE A 172 11.17 -6.50 -3.11
C ILE A 172 9.98 -7.08 -3.84
#